data_b37098536a99680a2904fa7773ac3fd4
#
_entry.id   b37098536a99680a2904fa7773ac3fd4
#
_cell.length_a   1.000
_cell.length_b   1.000
_cell.length_c   1.000
_cell.angle_alpha   90.00
_cell.angle_beta   90.00
_cell.angle_gamma   90.00
#
_symmetry.space_group_name_H-M   'P 1'
#
loop_
_entity.id
_entity.type
_entity.pdbx_description
1 polymer ?
#
loop_
_entity_poly.entity_id
_entity_poly.type
_entity_poly.pdbx_seq_one_letter_code
_entity_poly.pdbx_strand_id
1 'polypeptide(L)'
;VKAIKLETDNPSDLHSITQMLTQINVDIATIHATPESLTITGMDGSHITYYNIEITPEFFTTYKVPEEEEIIIPVEELNNILKLTRREDTITITNKTDDEENTTSLIITRSTEKGETRFTIPCPDTEYATPTAQIDTFQLNATLTVNTDIITSFFKDAALTSSESIDIKVDEDYLHLKTCNDYNPFQVIFRHVHGERVDGEYLSRFTIEKLKPLILPRFETVTIHIDNEKPIRLEYSSNGVKANLLLAPRIIGE
;
A
#
# COMPACT_ATOMS: atom_id res chain seq x y z
N VAL A 1 -5.98 30.99 6.14
CA VAL A 1 -4.75 30.16 6.16
C VAL A 1 -5.19 28.71 6.16
N LYS A 2 -4.88 28.00 5.08
CA LYS A 2 -5.13 26.55 4.90
C LYS A 2 -4.16 25.75 5.80
N ALA A 3 -4.29 25.86 7.12
CA ALA A 3 -3.39 25.17 8.04
C ALA A 3 -3.86 23.73 8.27
N ILE A 4 -3.15 22.78 7.67
CA ILE A 4 -3.33 21.34 7.92
C ILE A 4 -2.65 20.98 9.23
N LYS A 5 -3.32 20.18 10.04
CA LYS A 5 -2.73 19.53 11.21
C LYS A 5 -3.26 18.11 11.35
N LEU A 6 -2.36 17.14 11.22
CA LEU A 6 -2.62 15.72 11.41
C LEU A 6 -1.74 15.21 12.54
N GLU A 7 -2.28 14.43 13.45
CA GLU A 7 -1.54 13.85 14.56
C GLU A 7 -1.93 12.38 14.73
N THR A 8 -0.96 11.51 14.92
CA THR A 8 -1.19 10.07 15.11
C THR A 8 -0.21 9.47 16.10
N ASP A 9 -0.71 8.57 16.95
CA ASP A 9 0.05 7.72 17.85
C ASP A 9 0.38 6.37 17.23
N ASN A 10 0.04 6.17 15.94
CA ASN A 10 0.32 4.96 15.18
C ASN A 10 1.16 5.23 13.92
N PRO A 11 2.39 5.74 14.07
CA PRO A 11 3.26 6.07 12.92
C PRO A 11 3.67 4.84 12.11
N SER A 12 3.59 3.65 12.68
CA SER A 12 3.99 2.41 12.03
C SER A 12 3.13 2.04 10.81
N ASP A 13 1.85 2.39 10.83
CA ASP A 13 0.96 2.11 9.70
C ASP A 13 1.24 3.07 8.54
N LEU A 14 1.51 4.36 8.83
CA LEU A 14 1.98 5.31 7.82
C LEU A 14 3.32 4.87 7.23
N HIS A 15 4.25 4.39 8.06
CA HIS A 15 5.52 3.84 7.59
C HIS A 15 5.32 2.63 6.67
N SER A 16 4.40 1.72 6.98
CA SER A 16 4.10 0.57 6.12
C SER A 16 3.64 1.00 4.73
N ILE A 17 2.81 2.03 4.65
CA ILE A 17 2.30 2.59 3.39
C ILE A 17 3.46 3.22 2.59
N THR A 18 4.24 4.11 3.21
CA THR A 18 5.37 4.77 2.52
C THR A 18 6.46 3.80 2.13
N GLN A 19 6.71 2.77 2.93
CA GLN A 19 7.65 1.70 2.61
C GLN A 19 7.18 0.90 1.37
N MET A 20 5.91 0.55 1.31
CA MET A 20 5.32 -0.11 0.14
C MET A 20 5.49 0.73 -1.12
N LEU A 21 5.12 2.03 -1.06
CA LEU A 21 5.28 2.96 -2.19
C LEU A 21 6.75 3.06 -2.65
N THR A 22 7.70 3.16 -1.71
CA THR A 22 9.13 3.16 -2.02
C THR A 22 9.58 1.85 -2.69
N GLN A 23 9.12 0.70 -2.21
CA GLN A 23 9.49 -0.61 -2.74
C GLN A 23 8.92 -0.89 -4.14
N ILE A 24 7.80 -0.27 -4.51
CA ILE A 24 7.27 -0.32 -5.88
C ILE A 24 7.82 0.80 -6.78
N ASN A 25 8.83 1.55 -6.32
CA ASN A 25 9.50 2.64 -7.02
C ASN A 25 8.58 3.83 -7.35
N VAL A 26 7.81 4.27 -6.38
CA VAL A 26 7.09 5.56 -6.43
C VAL A 26 7.98 6.61 -5.79
N ASP A 27 8.54 7.49 -6.60
CA ASP A 27 9.43 8.57 -6.13
C ASP A 27 8.61 9.74 -5.55
N ILE A 28 7.50 10.06 -6.20
CA ILE A 28 6.63 11.18 -5.86
C ILE A 28 5.19 10.67 -5.80
N ALA A 29 4.47 11.03 -4.74
CA ALA A 29 3.05 10.72 -4.60
C ALA A 29 2.24 12.01 -4.38
N THR A 30 1.02 12.03 -4.92
CA THR A 30 0.04 13.08 -4.68
C THR A 30 -0.89 12.65 -3.55
N ILE A 31 -0.98 13.46 -2.50
CA ILE A 31 -1.97 13.33 -1.44
C ILE A 31 -3.11 14.30 -1.76
N HIS A 32 -4.28 13.77 -1.95
CA HIS A 32 -5.51 14.54 -2.01
C HIS A 32 -6.09 14.61 -0.59
N ALA A 33 -5.97 15.76 0.04
CA ALA A 33 -6.40 16.00 1.39
C ALA A 33 -7.77 16.72 1.39
N THR A 34 -8.74 16.15 2.06
CA THR A 34 -10.10 16.73 2.24
C THR A 34 -10.47 16.73 3.72
N PRO A 35 -11.53 17.44 4.15
CA PRO A 35 -12.05 17.33 5.52
C PRO A 35 -12.46 15.91 5.91
N GLU A 36 -12.77 15.03 4.95
CA GLU A 36 -13.29 13.68 5.14
C GLU A 36 -12.22 12.60 5.09
N SER A 37 -11.12 12.81 4.35
CA SER A 37 -10.05 11.80 4.21
C SER A 37 -8.78 12.35 3.56
N LEU A 38 -7.68 11.60 3.71
CA LEU A 38 -6.51 11.69 2.85
C LEU A 38 -6.54 10.56 1.84
N THR A 39 -6.41 10.85 0.56
CA THR A 39 -6.34 9.83 -0.49
C THR A 39 -5.00 9.92 -1.23
N ILE A 40 -4.34 8.78 -1.41
CA ILE A 40 -3.09 8.67 -2.16
C ILE A 40 -3.35 7.69 -3.30
N THR A 41 -3.39 8.18 -4.53
CA THR A 41 -3.72 7.38 -5.70
C THR A 41 -2.65 7.53 -6.77
N GLY A 42 -2.29 6.44 -7.44
CA GLY A 42 -1.33 6.49 -8.53
C GLY A 42 -0.92 5.13 -9.07
N MET A 43 0.11 5.15 -9.88
CA MET A 43 0.74 3.96 -10.46
C MET A 43 2.26 4.00 -10.24
N ASP A 44 2.90 2.82 -10.21
CA ASP A 44 4.35 2.73 -10.22
C ASP A 44 4.92 3.21 -11.56
N GLY A 45 6.22 3.51 -11.62
CA GLY A 45 6.89 3.99 -12.84
C GLY A 45 6.84 3.02 -14.03
N SER A 46 6.54 1.74 -13.79
CA SER A 46 6.37 0.70 -14.83
C SER A 46 4.94 0.59 -15.34
N HIS A 47 3.98 1.27 -14.72
CA HIS A 47 2.54 1.23 -15.01
C HIS A 47 1.92 -0.17 -14.88
N ILE A 48 2.48 -1.01 -14.00
CA ILE A 48 1.98 -2.37 -13.73
C ILE A 48 1.37 -2.53 -12.34
N THR A 49 1.68 -1.60 -11.43
CA THR A 49 1.12 -1.56 -10.08
C THR A 49 0.32 -0.29 -9.91
N TYR A 50 -0.94 -0.44 -9.53
CA TYR A 50 -1.81 0.68 -9.16
C TYR A 50 -2.07 0.63 -7.66
N TYR A 51 -2.16 1.79 -7.04
CA TYR A 51 -2.50 1.93 -5.62
C TYR A 51 -3.54 3.03 -5.42
N ASN A 52 -4.46 2.76 -4.51
CA ASN A 52 -5.41 3.73 -3.96
C ASN A 52 -5.51 3.49 -2.46
N ILE A 53 -5.07 4.46 -1.68
CA ILE A 53 -5.00 4.38 -0.23
C ILE A 53 -5.81 5.54 0.32
N GLU A 54 -6.82 5.22 1.14
CA GLU A 54 -7.66 6.17 1.86
C GLU A 54 -7.35 6.08 3.36
N ILE A 55 -7.11 7.24 3.98
CA ILE A 55 -6.89 7.36 5.42
C ILE A 55 -7.94 8.33 5.96
N THR A 56 -8.88 7.81 6.75
CA THR A 56 -9.97 8.59 7.33
C THR A 56 -9.55 9.29 8.63
N PRO A 57 -10.28 10.31 9.09
CA PRO A 57 -10.01 11.01 10.34
C PRO A 57 -9.87 10.10 11.56
N GLU A 58 -10.51 8.93 11.56
CA GLU A 58 -10.46 7.95 12.64
C GLU A 58 -9.05 7.40 12.92
N PHE A 59 -8.17 7.43 11.93
CA PHE A 59 -6.77 7.03 12.07
C PHE A 59 -5.97 8.01 12.93
N PHE A 60 -6.38 9.27 12.99
CA PHE A 60 -5.66 10.35 13.63
C PHE A 60 -6.24 10.70 14.99
N THR A 61 -5.39 11.07 15.93
CA THR A 61 -5.81 11.71 17.21
C THR A 61 -6.23 13.17 16.98
N THR A 62 -5.65 13.81 15.97
CA THR A 62 -6.06 15.13 15.49
C THR A 62 -6.10 15.10 13.97
N TYR A 63 -7.23 15.47 13.38
CA TYR A 63 -7.40 15.65 11.95
C TYR A 63 -7.99 17.03 11.67
N LYS A 64 -7.22 17.90 11.06
CA LYS A 64 -7.64 19.23 10.61
C LYS A 64 -7.17 19.45 9.19
N VAL A 65 -8.09 19.38 8.26
CA VAL A 65 -7.94 19.75 6.87
C VAL A 65 -9.12 20.66 6.56
N PRO A 66 -8.95 21.99 6.62
CA PRO A 66 -10.07 22.93 6.55
C PRO A 66 -10.68 23.03 5.17
N GLU A 67 -9.90 22.81 4.12
CA GLU A 67 -10.29 22.85 2.72
C GLU A 67 -9.54 21.77 1.95
N GLU A 68 -10.09 21.39 0.80
CA GLU A 68 -9.48 20.45 -0.13
C GLU A 68 -8.15 20.99 -0.67
N GLU A 69 -7.12 20.16 -0.66
CA GLU A 69 -5.79 20.49 -1.15
C GLU A 69 -5.08 19.26 -1.73
N GLU A 70 -4.35 19.45 -2.83
CA GLU A 70 -3.42 18.49 -3.38
C GLU A 70 -2.00 18.80 -2.91
N ILE A 71 -1.35 17.82 -2.27
CA ILE A 71 0.00 17.95 -1.74
C ILE A 71 0.87 16.90 -2.42
N ILE A 72 1.92 17.37 -3.07
CA ILE A 72 2.89 16.48 -3.70
C ILE A 72 4.04 16.22 -2.74
N ILE A 73 4.34 14.95 -2.48
CA ILE A 73 5.37 14.55 -1.53
C ILE A 73 6.45 13.67 -2.17
N PRO A 74 7.73 13.89 -1.85
CA PRO A 74 8.78 12.93 -2.12
C PRO A 74 8.65 11.76 -1.13
N VAL A 75 8.31 10.59 -1.67
CA VAL A 75 7.93 9.40 -0.87
C VAL A 75 9.10 8.88 -0.04
N GLU A 76 10.30 8.83 -0.63
CA GLU A 76 11.50 8.32 0.06
C GLU A 76 11.87 9.18 1.28
N GLU A 77 11.76 10.50 1.18
CA GLU A 77 12.06 11.41 2.30
C GLU A 77 11.08 11.20 3.46
N LEU A 78 9.79 11.11 3.17
CA LEU A 78 8.78 10.81 4.19
C LEU A 78 9.00 9.42 4.79
N ASN A 79 9.28 8.41 3.97
CA ASN A 79 9.56 7.05 4.43
C ASN A 79 10.77 7.00 5.38
N ASN A 80 11.86 7.72 5.05
CA ASN A 80 13.07 7.76 5.87
C ASN A 80 12.81 8.40 7.24
N ILE A 81 11.96 9.42 7.31
CA ILE A 81 11.56 10.03 8.59
C ILE A 81 10.69 9.06 9.40
N LEU A 82 9.67 8.46 8.79
CA LEU A 82 8.78 7.52 9.46
C LEU A 82 9.49 6.25 9.93
N LYS A 83 10.53 5.80 9.22
CA LYS A 83 11.39 4.67 9.63
C LYS A 83 12.10 4.91 10.96
N LEU A 84 12.34 6.17 11.34
CA LEU A 84 12.97 6.53 12.62
C LEU A 84 12.00 6.45 13.80
N THR A 85 10.70 6.33 13.55
CA THR A 85 9.66 6.33 14.59
C THR A 85 9.58 5.00 15.30
N ARG A 86 9.18 5.05 16.57
CA ARG A 86 8.89 3.90 17.42
C ARG A 86 7.40 3.86 17.74
N ARG A 87 6.96 2.74 18.29
CA ARG A 87 5.54 2.51 18.61
C ARG A 87 4.97 3.55 19.59
N GLU A 88 5.80 4.05 20.51
CA GLU A 88 5.44 5.03 21.54
C GLU A 88 5.58 6.49 21.08
N ASP A 89 6.07 6.72 19.86
CA ASP A 89 6.24 8.09 19.35
C ASP A 89 4.93 8.61 18.76
N THR A 90 4.69 9.91 18.94
CA THR A 90 3.61 10.62 18.27
C THR A 90 4.17 11.41 17.09
N ILE A 91 3.49 11.35 15.95
CA ILE A 91 3.83 12.13 14.75
C ILE A 91 2.78 13.20 14.53
N THR A 92 3.23 14.43 14.41
CA THR A 92 2.40 15.56 13.97
C THR A 92 2.89 16.04 12.61
N ILE A 93 1.97 16.14 11.65
CA ILE A 93 2.20 16.64 10.30
C ILE A 93 1.47 17.97 10.16
N THR A 94 2.20 19.00 9.78
CA THR A 94 1.64 20.33 9.44
C THR A 94 2.19 20.79 8.11
N ASN A 95 1.50 21.70 7.44
CA ASN A 95 1.98 22.32 6.21
C ASN A 95 2.56 23.72 6.46
N LYS A 96 3.42 24.13 5.53
CA LYS A 96 3.84 25.52 5.38
C LYS A 96 3.40 25.99 3.99
N THR A 97 2.76 27.14 3.92
CA THR A 97 2.20 27.69 2.69
C THR A 97 2.97 28.93 2.22
N ASP A 98 2.88 29.24 0.94
CA ASP A 98 3.28 30.51 0.35
C ASP A 98 2.23 31.61 0.52
N ASP A 99 2.43 32.76 -0.14
CA ASP A 99 1.51 33.89 -0.12
C ASP A 99 0.19 33.64 -0.86
N GLU A 100 0.15 32.61 -1.74
CA GLU A 100 -1.05 32.14 -2.46
C GLU A 100 -1.77 31.00 -1.73
N GLU A 101 -1.33 30.69 -0.50
CA GLU A 101 -1.84 29.60 0.35
C GLU A 101 -1.62 28.18 -0.21
N ASN A 102 -0.67 27.99 -1.16
CA ASN A 102 -0.27 26.66 -1.61
C ASN A 102 0.74 26.04 -0.66
N THR A 103 0.63 24.74 -0.39
CA THR A 103 1.58 24.02 0.45
C THR A 103 2.93 23.89 -0.25
N THR A 104 3.97 24.50 0.34
CA THR A 104 5.35 24.46 -0.16
C THR A 104 6.23 23.46 0.57
N SER A 105 5.85 23.05 1.77
CA SER A 105 6.53 22.01 2.52
C SER A 105 5.65 21.41 3.60
N LEU A 106 5.94 20.15 3.96
CA LEU A 106 5.40 19.50 5.15
C LEU A 106 6.41 19.58 6.29
N ILE A 107 5.93 19.87 7.47
CA ILE A 107 6.70 19.84 8.72
C ILE A 107 6.26 18.61 9.50
N ILE A 108 7.17 17.65 9.66
CA ILE A 108 6.95 16.43 10.42
C ILE A 108 7.60 16.60 11.79
N THR A 109 6.79 16.62 12.83
CA THR A 109 7.28 16.68 14.21
C THR A 109 7.12 15.30 14.84
N ARG A 110 8.22 14.70 15.25
CA ARG A 110 8.27 13.48 16.03
C ARG A 110 8.43 13.84 17.49
N SER A 111 7.45 13.50 18.31
CA SER A 111 7.45 13.70 19.76
C SER A 111 7.75 12.36 20.47
N THR A 112 8.70 12.40 21.38
CA THR A 112 9.15 11.25 22.19
C THR A 112 9.18 11.67 23.66
N GLU A 113 9.35 10.73 24.58
CA GLU A 113 9.57 11.03 26.00
C GLU A 113 10.78 11.96 26.28
N LYS A 114 11.75 11.98 25.34
CA LYS A 114 13.02 12.74 25.48
C LYS A 114 12.96 14.12 24.82
N GLY A 115 11.88 14.45 24.12
CA GLY A 115 11.73 15.71 23.41
C GLY A 115 11.22 15.56 21.98
N GLU A 116 11.27 16.65 21.24
CA GLU A 116 10.75 16.74 19.90
C GLU A 116 11.88 16.85 18.85
N THR A 117 11.67 16.21 17.72
CA THR A 117 12.50 16.36 16.52
C THR A 117 11.62 16.83 15.37
N ARG A 118 12.06 17.85 14.65
CA ARG A 118 11.30 18.43 13.55
C ARG A 118 12.06 18.27 12.24
N PHE A 119 11.35 17.81 11.22
CA PHE A 119 11.84 17.64 9.85
C PHE A 119 10.99 18.51 8.93
N THR A 120 11.60 19.03 7.88
CA THR A 120 10.89 19.78 6.83
C THR A 120 11.11 19.07 5.51
N ILE A 121 10.04 18.69 4.84
CA ILE A 121 10.04 18.06 3.52
C ILE A 121 9.53 19.09 2.52
N PRO A 122 10.34 19.55 1.56
CA PRO A 122 9.87 20.39 0.47
C PRO A 122 8.83 19.65 -0.38
N CYS A 123 7.74 20.31 -0.73
CA CYS A 123 6.73 19.79 -1.65
C CYS A 123 7.03 20.34 -3.05
N PRO A 124 7.28 19.49 -4.06
CA PRO A 124 7.45 19.94 -5.44
C PRO A 124 6.18 20.60 -5.99
N ASP A 125 6.33 21.45 -7.01
CA ASP A 125 5.19 22.04 -7.70
C ASP A 125 4.34 21.01 -8.46
N THR A 126 3.06 21.33 -8.67
CA THR A 126 1.99 20.43 -9.13
C THR A 126 2.08 19.94 -10.60
N GLU A 127 3.19 20.15 -11.32
CA GLU A 127 3.32 19.64 -12.71
C GLU A 127 3.41 18.11 -12.83
N TYR A 128 3.48 17.39 -11.71
CA TYR A 128 3.59 15.91 -11.68
C TYR A 128 2.24 15.24 -11.41
N ALA A 129 1.29 15.40 -12.34
CA ALA A 129 0.01 14.70 -12.24
C ALA A 129 0.22 13.18 -12.33
N THR A 130 -0.17 12.47 -11.28
CA THR A 130 -0.17 11.00 -11.28
C THR A 130 -1.31 10.49 -12.17
N PRO A 131 -1.08 9.52 -13.07
CA PRO A 131 -2.16 8.95 -13.89
C PRO A 131 -3.25 8.35 -13.00
N THR A 132 -4.49 8.80 -13.17
CA THR A 132 -5.66 8.20 -12.52
C THR A 132 -6.11 6.98 -13.31
N ALA A 133 -5.91 5.78 -12.78
CA ALA A 133 -6.50 4.57 -13.32
C ALA A 133 -7.86 4.31 -12.65
N GLN A 134 -8.84 3.84 -13.41
CA GLN A 134 -10.13 3.41 -12.88
C GLN A 134 -10.04 1.92 -12.52
N ILE A 135 -9.88 1.62 -11.22
CA ILE A 135 -9.82 0.22 -10.71
C ILE A 135 -11.15 -0.51 -10.86
N ASP A 136 -12.27 0.19 -10.77
CA ASP A 136 -13.62 -0.41 -10.71
C ASP A 136 -14.04 -1.12 -12.00
N THR A 137 -13.23 -1.06 -13.06
CA THR A 137 -13.54 -1.68 -14.35
C THR A 137 -13.18 -3.17 -14.44
N PHE A 138 -12.40 -3.70 -13.49
CA PHE A 138 -11.98 -5.11 -13.52
C PHE A 138 -12.93 -5.97 -12.69
N GLN A 139 -13.82 -6.72 -13.36
CA GLN A 139 -14.55 -7.82 -12.73
C GLN A 139 -13.62 -9.02 -12.61
N LEU A 140 -13.39 -9.44 -11.37
CA LEU A 140 -12.59 -10.61 -11.02
C LEU A 140 -13.51 -11.65 -10.37
N ASN A 141 -13.45 -12.90 -10.86
CA ASN A 141 -14.47 -13.90 -10.56
C ASN A 141 -14.27 -14.59 -9.21
N ALA A 142 -13.06 -14.60 -8.65
CA ALA A 142 -12.79 -15.17 -7.35
C ALA A 142 -12.45 -14.11 -6.32
N THR A 143 -13.02 -14.23 -5.13
CA THR A 143 -12.74 -13.37 -3.98
C THR A 143 -12.55 -14.24 -2.74
N LEU A 144 -11.45 -14.02 -2.02
CA LEU A 144 -11.15 -14.73 -0.78
C LEU A 144 -10.41 -13.84 0.21
N THR A 145 -10.64 -14.06 1.50
CA THR A 145 -9.95 -13.35 2.57
C THR A 145 -8.99 -14.30 3.29
N VAL A 146 -7.74 -13.88 3.43
CA VAL A 146 -6.68 -14.66 4.07
C VAL A 146 -5.91 -13.82 5.08
N ASN A 147 -5.27 -14.48 6.07
CA ASN A 147 -4.37 -13.82 7.00
C ASN A 147 -3.09 -13.42 6.27
N THR A 148 -2.64 -12.19 6.47
CA THR A 148 -1.43 -11.66 5.81
C THR A 148 -0.14 -12.33 6.27
N ASP A 149 -0.10 -12.87 7.49
CA ASP A 149 1.05 -13.61 8.03
C ASP A 149 1.34 -14.89 7.23
N ILE A 150 0.30 -15.57 6.72
CA ILE A 150 0.40 -16.75 5.87
C ILE A 150 1.17 -16.42 4.59
N ILE A 151 0.77 -15.34 3.89
CA ILE A 151 1.42 -14.92 2.64
C ILE A 151 2.83 -14.38 2.93
N THR A 152 2.99 -13.65 4.03
CA THR A 152 4.30 -13.13 4.47
C THR A 152 5.27 -14.28 4.75
N SER A 153 4.81 -15.35 5.41
CA SER A 153 5.62 -16.54 5.67
C SER A 153 6.01 -17.24 4.36
N PHE A 154 5.06 -17.39 3.43
CA PHE A 154 5.36 -17.94 2.11
C PHE A 154 6.51 -17.19 1.42
N PHE A 155 6.49 -15.85 1.40
CA PHE A 155 7.55 -15.07 0.74
C PHE A 155 8.92 -15.19 1.43
N LYS A 156 8.95 -15.42 2.75
CA LYS A 156 10.22 -15.71 3.47
C LYS A 156 10.83 -17.03 3.00
N ASP A 157 10.00 -18.06 2.87
CA ASP A 157 10.46 -19.40 2.45
C ASP A 157 10.76 -19.43 0.94
N ALA A 158 9.95 -18.75 0.12
CA ALA A 158 10.14 -18.63 -1.32
C ALA A 158 11.47 -17.93 -1.68
N ALA A 159 11.99 -17.06 -0.83
CA ALA A 159 13.30 -16.42 -1.02
C ALA A 159 14.47 -17.43 -1.10
N LEU A 160 14.30 -18.66 -0.59
CA LEU A 160 15.28 -19.72 -0.66
C LEU A 160 15.33 -20.40 -2.05
N THR A 161 14.34 -20.18 -2.90
CA THR A 161 14.21 -20.87 -4.19
C THR A 161 14.79 -20.11 -5.38
N SER A 162 15.22 -18.87 -5.18
CA SER A 162 15.69 -17.97 -6.27
C SER A 162 14.69 -17.81 -7.41
N SER A 163 13.39 -17.94 -7.13
CA SER A 163 12.33 -17.81 -8.12
C SER A 163 12.01 -16.34 -8.37
N GLU A 164 11.80 -15.97 -9.64
CA GLU A 164 11.40 -14.62 -10.05
C GLU A 164 9.87 -14.43 -10.03
N SER A 165 9.12 -15.53 -10.15
CA SER A 165 7.66 -15.48 -10.25
C SER A 165 6.96 -16.52 -9.39
N ILE A 166 5.71 -16.23 -9.12
CA ILE A 166 4.78 -17.06 -8.33
C ILE A 166 3.50 -17.28 -9.12
N ASP A 167 3.00 -18.51 -9.12
CA ASP A 167 1.63 -18.85 -9.49
C ASP A 167 0.73 -18.76 -8.26
N ILE A 168 -0.32 -17.97 -8.38
CA ILE A 168 -1.41 -17.93 -7.43
C ILE A 168 -2.59 -18.63 -8.08
N LYS A 169 -2.99 -19.76 -7.49
CA LYS A 169 -4.14 -20.52 -7.92
C LYS A 169 -5.17 -20.55 -6.78
N VAL A 170 -6.43 -20.34 -7.12
CA VAL A 170 -7.57 -20.44 -6.21
C VAL A 170 -8.55 -21.45 -6.79
N ASP A 171 -9.00 -22.39 -5.98
CA ASP A 171 -10.08 -23.32 -6.29
C ASP A 171 -11.17 -23.27 -5.20
N GLU A 172 -12.14 -24.16 -5.23
CA GLU A 172 -13.31 -24.14 -4.33
C GLU A 172 -12.95 -23.98 -2.85
N ASP A 173 -11.88 -24.63 -2.39
CA ASP A 173 -11.55 -24.72 -0.97
C ASP A 173 -10.15 -24.17 -0.62
N TYR A 174 -9.26 -23.98 -1.61
CA TYR A 174 -7.84 -23.75 -1.35
C TYR A 174 -7.24 -22.58 -2.13
N LEU A 175 -6.32 -21.89 -1.46
CA LEU A 175 -5.36 -20.99 -2.06
C LEU A 175 -4.02 -21.73 -2.20
N HIS A 176 -3.51 -21.82 -3.42
CA HIS A 176 -2.22 -22.40 -3.74
C HIS A 176 -1.24 -21.30 -4.12
N LEU A 177 -0.12 -21.24 -3.44
CA LEU A 177 1.01 -20.36 -3.75
C LEU A 177 2.19 -21.23 -4.18
N LYS A 178 2.65 -21.07 -5.41
CA LYS A 178 3.73 -21.90 -5.97
C LYS A 178 4.78 -21.04 -6.66
N THR A 179 6.05 -21.21 -6.31
CA THR A 179 7.17 -20.57 -7.02
C THR A 179 7.40 -21.23 -8.38
N CYS A 180 7.67 -20.43 -9.41
CA CYS A 180 7.92 -20.90 -10.76
C CYS A 180 9.42 -21.11 -10.99
N ASN A 181 9.97 -22.17 -10.41
CA ASN A 181 11.37 -22.58 -10.57
C ASN A 181 11.40 -24.08 -10.85
N ASP A 182 11.95 -24.46 -12.01
CA ASP A 182 11.98 -25.86 -12.45
C ASP A 182 12.92 -26.74 -11.64
N TYR A 183 13.93 -26.15 -11.00
CA TYR A 183 14.96 -26.90 -10.25
C TYR A 183 14.60 -27.08 -8.77
N ASN A 184 13.92 -26.12 -8.18
CA ASN A 184 13.57 -26.13 -6.75
C ASN A 184 12.20 -25.45 -6.53
N PRO A 185 11.10 -26.05 -7.02
CA PRO A 185 9.77 -25.51 -6.84
C PRO A 185 9.39 -25.58 -5.34
N PHE A 186 8.79 -24.50 -4.85
CA PHE A 186 8.22 -24.43 -3.51
C PHE A 186 6.73 -24.15 -3.62
N GLN A 187 5.92 -24.90 -2.91
CA GLN A 187 4.47 -24.75 -2.93
C GLN A 187 3.91 -24.82 -1.52
N VAL A 188 2.94 -23.96 -1.24
CA VAL A 188 2.11 -24.03 -0.04
C VAL A 188 0.65 -23.97 -0.45
N ILE A 189 -0.18 -24.76 0.24
CA ILE A 189 -1.60 -24.86 0.01
C ILE A 189 -2.31 -24.50 1.32
N PHE A 190 -3.17 -23.48 1.25
CA PHE A 190 -3.95 -23.03 2.39
C PHE A 190 -5.43 -23.27 2.14
N ARG A 191 -6.14 -23.72 3.16
CA ARG A 191 -7.59 -23.73 3.11
C ARG A 191 -8.09 -22.28 3.30
N HIS A 192 -9.16 -21.90 2.59
CA HIS A 192 -9.77 -20.58 2.75
C HIS A 192 -10.16 -20.34 4.21
N VAL A 193 -9.84 -19.17 4.75
CA VAL A 193 -9.94 -18.93 6.20
C VAL A 193 -11.38 -18.80 6.68
N HIS A 194 -12.34 -18.41 5.86
CA HIS A 194 -13.70 -18.07 6.29
C HIS A 194 -14.82 -18.84 5.61
N GLY A 195 -14.53 -20.02 5.03
CA GLY A 195 -15.58 -20.84 4.41
C GLY A 195 -16.20 -20.22 3.15
N GLU A 196 -15.55 -19.21 2.58
CA GLU A 196 -15.91 -18.65 1.28
C GLU A 196 -15.63 -19.71 0.21
N ARG A 197 -16.67 -20.08 -0.53
CA ARG A 197 -16.52 -20.95 -1.68
C ARG A 197 -16.29 -20.11 -2.91
N VAL A 198 -15.25 -20.45 -3.64
CA VAL A 198 -14.98 -19.89 -4.96
C VAL A 198 -15.51 -20.87 -6.00
N ASP A 199 -16.39 -20.41 -6.89
CA ASP A 199 -16.88 -21.24 -7.98
C ASP A 199 -15.84 -21.30 -9.09
N GLY A 200 -15.24 -22.49 -9.29
CA GLY A 200 -14.27 -22.73 -10.34
C GLY A 200 -12.82 -22.72 -9.88
N GLU A 201 -11.92 -22.62 -10.85
CA GLU A 201 -10.49 -22.64 -10.67
C GLU A 201 -9.87 -21.45 -11.42
N TYR A 202 -9.07 -20.65 -10.73
CA TYR A 202 -8.46 -19.43 -11.26
C TYR A 202 -6.97 -19.45 -11.02
N LEU A 203 -6.19 -19.10 -12.06
CA LEU A 203 -4.74 -19.10 -12.02
C LEU A 203 -4.19 -17.83 -12.67
N SER A 204 -3.31 -17.15 -11.98
CA SER A 204 -2.50 -16.05 -12.53
C SER A 204 -1.08 -16.08 -11.99
N ARG A 205 -0.14 -15.64 -12.83
CA ARG A 205 1.29 -15.56 -12.50
C ARG A 205 1.70 -14.13 -12.25
N PHE A 206 2.53 -13.92 -11.21
CA PHE A 206 3.02 -12.59 -10.83
C PHE A 206 4.52 -12.61 -10.56
N THR A 207 5.17 -11.47 -10.81
CA THR A 207 6.57 -11.25 -10.43
C THR A 207 6.66 -11.07 -8.91
N ILE A 208 7.52 -11.87 -8.25
CA ILE A 208 7.67 -11.85 -6.78
C ILE A 208 8.12 -10.49 -6.29
N GLU A 209 9.08 -9.86 -6.97
CA GLU A 209 9.60 -8.52 -6.63
C GLU A 209 8.50 -7.45 -6.59
N LYS A 210 7.50 -7.57 -7.46
CA LYS A 210 6.38 -6.61 -7.54
C LYS A 210 5.23 -6.95 -6.61
N LEU A 211 4.95 -8.23 -6.38
CA LEU A 211 3.84 -8.66 -5.52
C LEU A 211 4.19 -8.56 -4.03
N LYS A 212 5.40 -8.97 -3.65
CA LYS A 212 5.82 -9.00 -2.25
C LYS A 212 5.66 -7.65 -1.51
N PRO A 213 6.03 -6.49 -2.08
CA PRO A 213 5.82 -5.19 -1.45
C PRO A 213 4.36 -4.84 -1.18
N LEU A 214 3.44 -5.42 -1.96
CA LEU A 214 2.00 -5.17 -1.83
C LEU A 214 1.36 -5.96 -0.68
N ILE A 215 2.08 -6.91 -0.10
CA ILE A 215 1.62 -7.61 1.11
C ILE A 215 1.98 -6.76 2.31
N LEU A 216 0.94 -6.28 2.99
CA LEU A 216 1.07 -5.34 4.11
C LEU A 216 0.90 -6.09 5.46
N PRO A 217 1.99 -6.54 6.09
CA PRO A 217 1.91 -7.40 7.29
C PRO A 217 1.30 -6.71 8.52
N ARG A 218 1.13 -5.40 8.47
CA ARG A 218 0.47 -4.62 9.53
C ARG A 218 -1.04 -4.84 9.57
N PHE A 219 -1.63 -5.26 8.46
CA PHE A 219 -3.03 -5.65 8.40
C PHE A 219 -3.17 -7.14 8.72
N GLU A 220 -4.14 -7.50 9.55
CA GLU A 220 -4.38 -8.90 9.95
C GLU A 220 -4.78 -9.76 8.76
N THR A 221 -5.63 -9.21 7.89
CA THR A 221 -6.17 -9.91 6.73
C THR A 221 -6.01 -9.09 5.45
N VAL A 222 -6.01 -9.80 4.33
CA VAL A 222 -6.12 -9.23 2.98
C VAL A 222 -7.24 -9.93 2.24
N THR A 223 -8.09 -9.16 1.56
CA THR A 223 -9.05 -9.70 0.59
C THR A 223 -8.40 -9.70 -0.78
N ILE A 224 -8.31 -10.89 -1.36
CA ILE A 224 -7.71 -11.14 -2.67
C ILE A 224 -8.82 -11.32 -3.68
N HIS A 225 -8.76 -10.59 -4.79
CA HIS A 225 -9.60 -10.80 -5.96
C HIS A 225 -8.71 -11.25 -7.11
N ILE A 226 -9.06 -12.37 -7.74
CA ILE A 226 -8.25 -12.99 -8.79
C ILE A 226 -9.14 -13.59 -9.89
N ASP A 227 -8.58 -13.69 -11.09
CA ASP A 227 -9.17 -14.36 -12.24
C ASP A 227 -8.03 -14.94 -13.11
N ASN A 228 -8.37 -15.69 -14.14
CA ASN A 228 -7.39 -16.28 -15.04
C ASN A 228 -6.68 -15.21 -15.86
N GLU A 229 -5.35 -15.16 -15.76
CA GLU A 229 -4.47 -14.26 -16.53
C GLU A 229 -4.85 -12.78 -16.46
N LYS A 230 -5.51 -12.39 -15.35
CA LYS A 230 -5.89 -10.99 -15.07
C LYS A 230 -5.10 -10.40 -13.91
N PRO A 231 -5.14 -9.07 -13.73
CA PRO A 231 -4.55 -8.43 -12.56
C PRO A 231 -5.10 -9.00 -11.26
N ILE A 232 -4.26 -9.09 -10.23
CA ILE A 232 -4.70 -9.35 -8.86
C ILE A 232 -5.04 -8.04 -8.18
N ARG A 233 -6.15 -8.02 -7.42
CA ARG A 233 -6.50 -6.92 -6.55
C ARG A 233 -6.40 -7.36 -5.10
N LEU A 234 -5.73 -6.55 -4.30
CA LEU A 234 -5.52 -6.75 -2.86
C LEU A 234 -6.20 -5.61 -2.11
N GLU A 235 -7.15 -5.94 -1.24
CA GLU A 235 -7.87 -4.97 -0.43
C GLU A 235 -7.54 -5.16 1.04
N TYR A 236 -7.20 -4.05 1.70
CA TYR A 236 -6.91 -3.97 3.13
C TYR A 236 -7.84 -2.96 3.78
N SER A 237 -8.30 -3.25 4.98
CA SER A 237 -9.09 -2.29 5.77
C SER A 237 -8.84 -2.52 7.26
N SER A 238 -8.33 -1.51 7.94
CA SER A 238 -8.14 -1.52 9.40
C SER A 238 -7.93 -0.11 9.93
N ASN A 239 -8.50 0.20 11.09
CA ASN A 239 -8.22 1.41 11.88
C ASN A 239 -8.22 2.72 11.07
N GLY A 240 -9.23 2.94 10.25
CA GLY A 240 -9.33 4.14 9.41
C GLY A 240 -8.42 4.17 8.19
N VAL A 241 -7.71 3.08 7.89
CA VAL A 241 -6.92 2.92 6.66
C VAL A 241 -7.57 1.90 5.75
N LYS A 242 -7.76 2.27 4.49
CA LYS A 242 -8.15 1.35 3.40
C LYS A 242 -7.11 1.42 2.30
N ALA A 243 -6.64 0.28 1.82
CA ALA A 243 -5.74 0.21 0.69
C ALA A 243 -6.30 -0.74 -0.36
N ASN A 244 -6.35 -0.27 -1.60
CA ASN A 244 -6.78 -1.04 -2.76
C ASN A 244 -5.62 -1.03 -3.76
N LEU A 245 -4.99 -2.19 -3.93
CA LEU A 245 -3.76 -2.36 -4.70
C LEU A 245 -4.02 -3.32 -5.85
N LEU A 246 -3.54 -2.98 -7.04
CA LEU A 246 -3.72 -3.79 -8.24
C LEU A 246 -2.35 -4.07 -8.88
N LEU A 247 -2.08 -5.31 -9.23
CA LEU A 247 -0.86 -5.72 -9.91
C LEU A 247 -1.20 -6.47 -11.19
N ALA A 248 -0.59 -6.04 -12.31
CA ALA A 248 -0.71 -6.74 -13.59
C ALA A 248 -0.08 -8.14 -13.53
N PRO A 249 -0.66 -9.15 -14.20
CA PRO A 249 -0.10 -10.48 -14.27
C PRO A 249 1.13 -10.53 -15.19
N ARG A 250 1.96 -11.55 -14.99
CA ARG A 250 2.97 -11.96 -15.97
C ARG A 250 2.32 -12.93 -16.96
N ILE A 251 2.56 -12.74 -18.26
CA ILE A 251 2.01 -13.62 -19.30
C ILE A 251 2.60 -15.02 -19.12
N ILE A 252 1.74 -16.04 -19.07
CA ILE A 252 2.15 -17.45 -18.97
C ILE A 252 2.46 -17.91 -20.39
N GLY A 253 3.73 -18.10 -20.74
CA GLY A 253 4.15 -18.59 -22.04
C GLY A 253 5.31 -17.81 -22.70
N GLU A 254 5.86 -16.81 -22.04
CA GLU A 254 7.13 -16.16 -22.40
C GLU A 254 8.27 -16.55 -21.47
#